data_8e06b431b10c4ff8f3e36d46457afec0
#
_entry.id   8e06b431b10c4ff8f3e36d46457afec0
#
_cell.length_a   1.000
_cell.length_b   1.000
_cell.length_c   1.000
_cell.angle_alpha   90.00
_cell.angle_beta   90.00
_cell.angle_gamma   90.00
#
_symmetry.space_group_name_H-M   'P 1'
#
loop_
_entity.id
_entity.type
_entity.pdbx_description
1 polymer ?
#
loop_
_entity_poly.entity_id
_entity_poly.type
_entity_poly.pdbx_seq_one_letter_code
_entity_poly.pdbx_strand_id
1 'polypeptide(L)'
;MKLLFASTLAAALLLACAQSQAAELKVLSGNGAKAAVRELCSQFERATGNKIELRFEVNADLERKIEAGETFDVAVLNPPVIDALIKHGKLVAGSRADIGRAGLGLAVRSGAPKPDIGSVEAFKRALLAANAVAYPGKGASGLYFVSLLDRLGIAAPMKSKLRPMAAEDTVEVVARGDADMVVVVASRIYDVAGVDAVGPIPPELQTQIGFAAGLGASAKEPAVAKALIRFLTAPTAAPTLKAKGVEPS
;
A
#
# COMPACT_ATOMS: atom_id res chain seq x y z
N MET A 1 67.43 19.38 3.31
CA MET A 1 66.39 19.76 2.38
C MET A 1 65.57 18.50 1.92
N LYS A 2 65.07 17.68 2.86
CA LYS A 2 64.33 16.40 2.58
C LYS A 2 63.18 16.15 3.54
N LEU A 3 62.67 17.15 4.28
CA LEU A 3 61.61 16.98 5.30
C LEU A 3 60.34 17.78 5.04
N LEU A 4 60.16 18.41 3.86
CA LEU A 4 58.99 19.27 3.55
C LEU A 4 58.02 18.68 2.54
N PHE A 5 58.24 17.44 2.01
CA PHE A 5 57.35 16.82 1.01
C PHE A 5 56.37 15.76 1.56
N ALA A 6 56.46 15.41 2.85
CA ALA A 6 55.63 14.36 3.43
C ALA A 6 54.29 14.89 4.03
N SER A 7 54.17 16.22 4.25
CA SER A 7 52.98 16.76 4.94
C SER A 7 51.83 17.16 4.02
N THR A 8 52.02 17.24 2.71
CA THR A 8 50.96 17.66 1.76
C THR A 8 50.14 16.51 1.21
N LEU A 9 50.61 15.25 1.33
CA LEU A 9 49.87 14.09 0.84
C LEU A 9 48.82 13.57 1.83
N ALA A 10 49.00 13.84 3.12
CA ALA A 10 48.04 13.42 4.17
C ALA A 10 46.80 14.33 4.24
N ALA A 11 46.90 15.58 3.81
CA ALA A 11 45.74 16.51 3.81
C ALA A 11 44.77 16.27 2.64
N ALA A 12 45.23 15.66 1.54
CA ALA A 12 44.39 15.38 0.37
C ALA A 12 43.48 14.13 0.54
N LEU A 13 43.80 13.21 1.46
CA LEU A 13 42.98 12.03 1.72
C LEU A 13 41.78 12.29 2.66
N LEU A 14 41.75 13.40 3.36
CA LEU A 14 40.70 13.75 4.31
C LEU A 14 39.53 14.54 3.71
N LEU A 15 39.60 14.97 2.45
CA LEU A 15 38.53 15.72 1.78
C LEU A 15 37.63 14.88 0.88
N ALA A 16 37.83 13.58 0.79
CA ALA A 16 36.99 12.67 -0.03
C ALA A 16 35.86 12.02 0.72
N CYS A 17 35.47 12.48 1.92
CA CYS A 17 34.13 12.26 2.43
C CYS A 17 33.20 13.18 1.62
N ALA A 18 32.87 12.77 0.38
CA ALA A 18 31.74 13.32 -0.31
C ALA A 18 30.55 13.21 0.66
N GLN A 19 30.13 14.34 1.21
CA GLN A 19 28.87 14.44 1.93
C GLN A 19 27.81 14.03 0.91
N SER A 20 27.41 12.75 0.95
CA SER A 20 26.23 12.30 0.23
C SER A 20 25.08 13.13 0.80
N GLN A 21 24.75 14.20 0.09
CA GLN A 21 23.59 15.00 0.46
C GLN A 21 22.41 14.05 0.45
N ALA A 22 21.68 14.02 1.58
CA ALA A 22 20.48 13.17 1.69
C ALA A 22 19.52 13.51 0.54
N ALA A 23 19.22 12.52 -0.29
CA ALA A 23 18.27 12.68 -1.38
C ALA A 23 16.85 12.75 -0.84
N GLU A 24 15.99 13.50 -1.53
CA GLU A 24 14.55 13.51 -1.27
C GLU A 24 13.83 12.81 -2.41
N LEU A 25 13.16 11.70 -2.10
CA LEU A 25 12.39 10.90 -3.03
C LEU A 25 10.90 11.22 -2.91
N LYS A 26 10.22 11.42 -4.03
CA LYS A 26 8.76 11.47 -4.08
C LYS A 26 8.20 10.09 -4.43
N VAL A 27 7.43 9.53 -3.50
CA VAL A 27 6.82 8.20 -3.64
C VAL A 27 5.30 8.33 -3.72
N LEU A 28 4.70 7.85 -4.79
CA LEU A 28 3.25 7.76 -4.97
C LEU A 28 2.79 6.34 -4.70
N SER A 29 1.88 6.14 -3.75
CA SER A 29 1.42 4.79 -3.38
C SER A 29 -0.09 4.67 -3.36
N GLY A 30 -0.58 3.54 -3.83
CA GLY A 30 -1.96 3.13 -3.62
C GLY A 30 -2.28 2.88 -2.14
N ASN A 31 -3.51 3.18 -1.73
CA ASN A 31 -3.93 3.02 -0.33
C ASN A 31 -3.88 1.58 0.18
N GLY A 32 -3.96 0.57 -0.70
CA GLY A 32 -3.99 -0.84 -0.31
C GLY A 32 -2.74 -1.32 0.44
N ALA A 33 -1.55 -0.77 0.11
CA ALA A 33 -0.29 -1.12 0.77
C ALA A 33 0.14 -0.08 1.83
N LYS A 34 -0.70 0.88 2.18
CA LYS A 34 -0.36 2.09 2.94
C LYS A 34 0.43 1.82 4.22
N ALA A 35 -0.05 0.90 5.07
CA ALA A 35 0.61 0.59 6.35
C ALA A 35 2.03 0.03 6.15
N ALA A 36 2.18 -0.92 5.23
CA ALA A 36 3.47 -1.56 4.95
C ALA A 36 4.45 -0.59 4.28
N VAL A 37 4.01 0.13 3.26
CA VAL A 37 4.86 1.09 2.53
C VAL A 37 5.33 2.22 3.45
N ARG A 38 4.44 2.78 4.30
CA ARG A 38 4.81 3.82 5.27
C ARG A 38 5.91 3.32 6.22
N GLU A 39 5.74 2.14 6.80
CA GLU A 39 6.71 1.59 7.75
C GLU A 39 8.05 1.28 7.06
N LEU A 40 8.04 0.64 5.89
CA LEU A 40 9.26 0.32 5.14
C LEU A 40 9.97 1.58 4.64
N CYS A 41 9.25 2.60 4.18
CA CYS A 41 9.83 3.90 3.83
C CYS A 41 10.51 4.55 5.04
N SER A 42 9.86 4.53 6.21
CA SER A 42 10.46 5.05 7.46
C SER A 42 11.72 4.25 7.87
N GLN A 43 11.73 2.92 7.68
CA GLN A 43 12.93 2.10 7.91
C GLN A 43 14.06 2.46 6.93
N PHE A 44 13.73 2.67 5.66
CA PHE A 44 14.69 3.10 4.65
C PHE A 44 15.30 4.47 4.97
N GLU A 45 14.49 5.45 5.40
CA GLU A 45 14.97 6.76 5.83
C GLU A 45 15.95 6.65 6.99
N ARG A 46 15.62 5.85 8.02
CA ARG A 46 16.51 5.60 9.17
C ARG A 46 17.83 4.92 8.77
N ALA A 47 17.78 4.01 7.81
CA ALA A 47 18.95 3.25 7.38
C ALA A 47 19.90 4.02 6.47
N THR A 48 19.39 4.99 5.70
CA THR A 48 20.15 5.65 4.62
C THR A 48 20.35 7.14 4.81
N GLY A 49 19.56 7.76 5.71
CA GLY A 49 19.54 9.22 5.87
C GLY A 49 18.76 9.97 4.79
N ASN A 50 18.29 9.29 3.73
CA ASN A 50 17.47 9.91 2.69
C ASN A 50 16.09 10.28 3.24
N LYS A 51 15.37 11.16 2.52
CA LYS A 51 14.02 11.60 2.87
C LYS A 51 13.02 11.10 1.84
N ILE A 52 11.78 10.83 2.29
CA ILE A 52 10.71 10.34 1.41
C ILE A 52 9.46 11.20 1.62
N GLU A 53 9.08 11.94 0.57
CA GLU A 53 7.75 12.53 0.44
C GLU A 53 6.79 11.43 -0.01
N LEU A 54 5.95 10.94 0.90
CA LEU A 54 5.06 9.81 0.66
C LEU A 54 3.61 10.28 0.53
N ARG A 55 3.01 10.07 -0.65
CA ARG A 55 1.62 10.39 -0.94
C ARG A 55 0.81 9.12 -1.19
N PHE A 56 -0.39 9.06 -0.60
CA PHE A 56 -1.34 7.94 -0.77
C PHE A 56 -2.63 8.40 -1.41
N GLU A 57 -3.06 7.69 -2.46
CA GLU A 57 -4.34 7.94 -3.14
C GLU A 57 -4.90 6.62 -3.70
N VAL A 58 -6.05 6.67 -4.36
CA VAL A 58 -6.61 5.55 -5.12
C VAL A 58 -5.76 5.33 -6.38
N ASN A 59 -5.49 4.07 -6.76
CA ASN A 59 -4.64 3.75 -7.92
C ASN A 59 -5.10 4.46 -9.21
N ALA A 60 -6.42 4.48 -9.49
CA ALA A 60 -6.95 5.13 -10.69
C ALA A 60 -6.73 6.67 -10.70
N ASP A 61 -6.72 7.30 -9.52
CA ASP A 61 -6.46 8.73 -9.41
C ASP A 61 -4.97 9.03 -9.60
N LEU A 62 -4.08 8.19 -9.05
CA LEU A 62 -2.64 8.28 -9.26
C LEU A 62 -2.27 8.03 -10.73
N GLU A 63 -2.83 6.99 -11.35
CA GLU A 63 -2.64 6.70 -12.77
C GLU A 63 -2.98 7.92 -13.63
N ARG A 64 -4.17 8.52 -13.43
CA ARG A 64 -4.60 9.71 -14.16
C ARG A 64 -3.66 10.91 -13.97
N LYS A 65 -3.18 11.15 -12.73
CA LYS A 65 -2.23 12.23 -12.43
C LYS A 65 -0.87 11.99 -13.08
N ILE A 66 -0.37 10.77 -13.02
CA ILE A 66 0.89 10.37 -13.67
C ILE A 66 0.79 10.53 -15.18
N GLU A 67 -0.33 10.11 -15.78
CA GLU A 67 -0.57 10.32 -17.22
C GLU A 67 -0.61 11.80 -17.58
N ALA A 68 -1.18 12.63 -16.71
CA ALA A 68 -1.20 14.10 -16.87
C ALA A 68 0.14 14.78 -16.62
N GLY A 69 1.22 14.03 -16.25
CA GLY A 69 2.56 14.56 -16.12
C GLY A 69 3.02 14.84 -14.68
N GLU A 70 2.33 14.31 -13.65
CA GLU A 70 2.83 14.40 -12.29
C GLU A 70 4.19 13.71 -12.17
N THR A 71 5.17 14.42 -11.58
CA THR A 71 6.54 13.91 -11.39
C THR A 71 6.66 13.14 -10.08
N PHE A 72 7.43 12.05 -10.11
CA PHE A 72 7.69 11.19 -8.95
C PHE A 72 8.94 10.34 -9.23
N ASP A 73 9.49 9.72 -8.18
CA ASP A 73 10.65 8.83 -8.27
C ASP A 73 10.26 7.35 -8.23
N VAL A 74 9.32 6.98 -7.35
CA VAL A 74 8.81 5.61 -7.21
C VAL A 74 7.30 5.62 -7.17
N ALA A 75 6.67 4.70 -7.91
CA ALA A 75 5.25 4.39 -7.76
C ALA A 75 5.08 3.00 -7.12
N VAL A 76 4.15 2.88 -6.16
CA VAL A 76 3.71 1.60 -5.58
C VAL A 76 2.22 1.45 -5.83
N LEU A 77 1.86 0.64 -6.83
CA LEU A 77 0.49 0.51 -7.33
C LEU A 77 0.12 -0.96 -7.55
N ASN A 78 -1.11 -1.21 -7.97
CA ASN A 78 -1.49 -2.56 -8.39
C ASN A 78 -0.73 -2.95 -9.68
N PRO A 79 -0.31 -4.21 -9.84
CA PRO A 79 0.48 -4.67 -10.98
C PRO A 79 -0.05 -4.25 -12.36
N PRO A 80 -1.36 -4.37 -12.67
CA PRO A 80 -1.87 -3.93 -13.98
C PRO A 80 -1.66 -2.44 -14.27
N VAL A 81 -1.73 -1.58 -13.23
CA VAL A 81 -1.48 -0.14 -13.38
C VAL A 81 0.00 0.13 -13.61
N ILE A 82 0.90 -0.56 -12.89
CA ILE A 82 2.35 -0.49 -13.15
C ILE A 82 2.66 -0.87 -14.60
N ASP A 83 2.08 -1.98 -15.09
CA ASP A 83 2.31 -2.44 -16.47
C ASP A 83 1.79 -1.44 -17.51
N ALA A 84 0.62 -0.82 -17.28
CA ALA A 84 0.08 0.22 -18.14
C ALA A 84 1.00 1.44 -18.18
N LEU A 85 1.45 1.92 -17.01
CA LEU A 85 2.36 3.06 -16.93
C LEU A 85 3.74 2.78 -17.57
N ILE A 86 4.25 1.55 -17.49
CA ILE A 86 5.46 1.14 -18.25
C ILE A 86 5.21 1.22 -19.73
N LYS A 87 4.09 0.68 -20.22
CA LYS A 87 3.71 0.73 -21.62
C LYS A 87 3.58 2.14 -22.17
N HIS A 88 3.11 3.07 -21.35
CA HIS A 88 2.97 4.49 -21.68
C HIS A 88 4.25 5.31 -21.44
N GLY A 89 5.37 4.66 -21.06
CA GLY A 89 6.65 5.33 -20.87
C GLY A 89 6.72 6.24 -19.63
N LYS A 90 5.78 6.10 -18.69
CA LYS A 90 5.75 6.85 -17.42
C LYS A 90 6.61 6.19 -16.34
N LEU A 91 6.82 4.88 -16.45
CA LEU A 91 7.75 4.10 -15.65
C LEU A 91 8.82 3.48 -16.54
N VAL A 92 10.01 3.29 -15.99
CA VAL A 92 11.15 2.69 -16.70
C VAL A 92 10.83 1.22 -17.01
N ALA A 93 11.04 0.80 -18.24
CA ALA A 93 10.89 -0.60 -18.65
C ALA A 93 11.78 -1.53 -17.82
N GLY A 94 11.22 -2.66 -17.39
CA GLY A 94 11.92 -3.63 -16.54
C GLY A 94 12.13 -3.19 -15.08
N SER A 95 11.57 -2.05 -14.65
CA SER A 95 11.69 -1.59 -13.27
C SER A 95 10.63 -2.14 -12.32
N ARG A 96 9.60 -2.84 -12.82
CA ARG A 96 8.58 -3.47 -11.98
C ARG A 96 9.21 -4.48 -11.03
N ALA A 97 8.87 -4.35 -9.75
CA ALA A 97 9.23 -5.28 -8.70
C ALA A 97 8.01 -5.57 -7.83
N ASP A 98 7.60 -6.83 -7.76
CA ASP A 98 6.43 -7.23 -6.99
C ASP A 98 6.77 -7.22 -5.49
N ILE A 99 5.97 -6.52 -4.68
CA ILE A 99 6.16 -6.38 -3.23
C ILE A 99 5.44 -7.51 -2.50
N GLY A 100 4.20 -7.78 -2.91
CA GLY A 100 3.36 -8.77 -2.25
C GLY A 100 1.89 -8.62 -2.62
N ARG A 101 1.04 -9.31 -1.89
CA ARG A 101 -0.41 -9.31 -2.11
C ARG A 101 -1.18 -9.39 -0.79
N ALA A 102 -2.43 -8.98 -0.81
CA ALA A 102 -3.34 -9.12 0.33
C ALA A 102 -4.73 -9.53 -0.14
N GLY A 103 -5.38 -10.39 0.61
CA GLY A 103 -6.79 -10.75 0.42
C GLY A 103 -7.73 -9.72 1.02
N LEU A 104 -9.03 -9.93 0.89
CA LEU A 104 -10.06 -9.17 1.59
C LEU A 104 -10.23 -9.68 3.02
N GLY A 105 -10.47 -8.74 3.92
CA GLY A 105 -10.83 -9.01 5.31
C GLY A 105 -12.05 -8.23 5.75
N LEU A 106 -12.61 -8.66 6.88
CA LEU A 106 -13.67 -7.97 7.59
C LEU A 106 -13.15 -7.47 8.93
N ALA A 107 -13.52 -6.25 9.29
CA ALA A 107 -13.28 -5.69 10.61
C ALA A 107 -14.55 -5.06 11.18
N VAL A 108 -14.60 -4.99 12.51
CA VAL A 108 -15.63 -4.34 13.31
C VAL A 108 -14.99 -3.29 14.22
N ARG A 109 -15.78 -2.43 14.85
CA ARG A 109 -15.26 -1.51 15.87
C ARG A 109 -14.65 -2.30 17.03
N SER A 110 -13.55 -1.81 17.60
CA SER A 110 -12.90 -2.46 18.75
C SER A 110 -13.88 -2.67 19.90
N GLY A 111 -13.88 -3.91 20.43
CA GLY A 111 -14.79 -4.34 21.48
C GLY A 111 -16.20 -4.72 21.03
N ALA A 112 -16.54 -4.53 19.74
CA ALA A 112 -17.81 -5.02 19.22
C ALA A 112 -17.78 -6.54 19.02
N PRO A 113 -18.95 -7.25 19.12
CA PRO A 113 -19.03 -8.67 18.84
C PRO A 113 -18.53 -8.98 17.41
N LYS A 114 -17.65 -9.97 17.29
CA LYS A 114 -17.14 -10.44 15.99
C LYS A 114 -18.11 -11.43 15.40
N PRO A 115 -18.69 -11.17 14.21
CA PRO A 115 -19.56 -12.13 13.55
C PRO A 115 -18.78 -13.37 13.09
N ASP A 116 -19.44 -14.52 13.03
CA ASP A 116 -18.91 -15.69 12.36
C ASP A 116 -18.86 -15.45 10.84
N ILE A 117 -17.69 -15.60 10.26
CA ILE A 117 -17.42 -15.49 8.80
C ILE A 117 -16.65 -16.71 8.28
N GLY A 118 -16.64 -17.83 9.02
CA GLY A 118 -15.84 -19.01 8.70
C GLY A 118 -16.33 -19.82 7.50
N SER A 119 -17.50 -19.49 6.94
CA SER A 119 -18.03 -20.08 5.71
C SER A 119 -18.77 -19.06 4.86
N VAL A 120 -19.02 -19.38 3.59
CA VAL A 120 -19.79 -18.54 2.66
C VAL A 120 -21.16 -18.15 3.26
N GLU A 121 -21.87 -19.12 3.83
CA GLU A 121 -23.19 -18.89 4.42
C GLU A 121 -23.12 -18.08 5.73
N ALA A 122 -22.09 -18.28 6.55
CA ALA A 122 -21.87 -17.48 7.75
C ALA A 122 -21.55 -16.02 7.39
N PHE A 123 -20.65 -15.81 6.43
CA PHE A 123 -20.33 -14.48 5.91
C PHE A 123 -21.56 -13.76 5.34
N LYS A 124 -22.36 -14.46 4.54
CA LYS A 124 -23.62 -13.94 3.98
C LYS A 124 -24.61 -13.53 5.09
N ARG A 125 -24.80 -14.37 6.12
CA ARG A 125 -25.63 -14.03 7.29
C ARG A 125 -25.11 -12.81 8.03
N ALA A 126 -23.80 -12.72 8.24
CA ALA A 126 -23.16 -11.57 8.91
C ALA A 126 -23.42 -10.26 8.17
N LEU A 127 -23.28 -10.25 6.84
CA LEU A 127 -23.57 -9.08 6.01
C LEU A 127 -25.05 -8.69 6.09
N LEU A 128 -25.96 -9.67 5.99
CA LEU A 128 -27.40 -9.42 6.03
C LEU A 128 -27.88 -8.95 7.41
N ALA A 129 -27.23 -9.34 8.49
CA ALA A 129 -27.56 -8.93 9.85
C ALA A 129 -27.06 -7.49 10.18
N ALA A 130 -26.04 -7.00 9.49
CA ALA A 130 -25.51 -5.66 9.70
C ALA A 130 -26.52 -4.56 9.31
N ASN A 131 -26.47 -3.41 9.98
CA ASN A 131 -27.22 -2.21 9.59
C ASN A 131 -26.44 -1.38 8.56
N ALA A 132 -25.11 -1.33 8.70
CA ALA A 132 -24.26 -0.56 7.79
C ALA A 132 -22.92 -1.30 7.54
N VAL A 133 -22.58 -1.50 6.26
CA VAL A 133 -21.34 -2.14 5.82
C VAL A 133 -20.54 -1.15 4.95
N ALA A 134 -19.39 -0.72 5.48
CA ALA A 134 -18.48 0.17 4.77
C ALA A 134 -17.61 -0.61 3.77
N TYR A 135 -17.25 0.04 2.68
CA TYR A 135 -16.32 -0.49 1.69
C TYR A 135 -15.72 0.65 0.83
N PRO A 136 -14.54 0.48 0.20
CA PRO A 136 -13.96 1.52 -0.66
C PRO A 136 -14.79 1.70 -1.94
N GLY A 137 -15.41 2.85 -2.13
CA GLY A 137 -16.30 3.09 -3.28
C GLY A 137 -15.62 3.04 -4.65
N LYS A 138 -14.29 3.32 -4.71
CA LYS A 138 -13.49 3.36 -5.96
C LYS A 138 -12.27 2.45 -5.94
N GLY A 139 -12.00 1.73 -4.86
CA GLY A 139 -10.84 0.85 -4.74
C GLY A 139 -11.08 -0.55 -5.31
N ALA A 140 -10.02 -1.25 -5.71
CA ALA A 140 -10.11 -2.61 -6.28
C ALA A 140 -10.86 -3.59 -5.36
N SER A 141 -10.61 -3.55 -4.05
CA SER A 141 -11.31 -4.39 -3.07
C SER A 141 -12.80 -4.08 -2.97
N GLY A 142 -13.17 -2.81 -3.09
CA GLY A 142 -14.58 -2.41 -3.03
C GLY A 142 -15.36 -2.80 -4.30
N LEU A 143 -14.76 -2.61 -5.47
CA LEU A 143 -15.35 -3.06 -6.74
C LEU A 143 -15.56 -4.59 -6.75
N TYR A 144 -14.57 -5.33 -6.25
CA TYR A 144 -14.70 -6.77 -6.09
C TYR A 144 -15.79 -7.14 -5.08
N PHE A 145 -15.83 -6.48 -3.91
CA PHE A 145 -16.85 -6.73 -2.90
C PHE A 145 -18.28 -6.51 -3.44
N VAL A 146 -18.52 -5.45 -4.19
CA VAL A 146 -19.83 -5.21 -4.82
C VAL A 146 -20.18 -6.36 -5.78
N SER A 147 -19.25 -6.78 -6.66
CA SER A 147 -19.50 -7.91 -7.56
C SER A 147 -19.75 -9.21 -6.81
N LEU A 148 -19.16 -9.37 -5.62
CA LEU A 148 -19.37 -10.53 -4.76
C LEU A 148 -20.80 -10.59 -4.21
N LEU A 149 -21.42 -9.45 -3.91
CA LEU A 149 -22.81 -9.40 -3.45
C LEU A 149 -23.79 -9.93 -4.51
N ASP A 150 -23.53 -9.66 -5.79
CA ASP A 150 -24.31 -10.21 -6.91
C ASP A 150 -24.14 -11.73 -6.98
N ARG A 151 -22.90 -12.24 -6.89
CA ARG A 151 -22.60 -13.67 -6.90
C ARG A 151 -23.24 -14.42 -5.73
N LEU A 152 -23.35 -13.76 -4.56
CA LEU A 152 -24.01 -14.30 -3.36
C LEU A 152 -25.54 -14.18 -3.40
N GLY A 153 -26.11 -13.49 -4.40
CA GLY A 153 -27.55 -13.27 -4.52
C GLY A 153 -28.14 -12.36 -3.44
N ILE A 154 -27.30 -11.46 -2.84
CA ILE A 154 -27.73 -10.55 -1.76
C ILE A 154 -27.59 -9.07 -2.11
N ALA A 155 -27.27 -8.73 -3.34
CA ALA A 155 -27.09 -7.32 -3.73
C ALA A 155 -28.32 -6.47 -3.43
N ALA A 156 -29.52 -6.95 -3.73
CA ALA A 156 -30.77 -6.21 -3.50
C ALA A 156 -31.01 -5.91 -2.00
N PRO A 157 -31.02 -6.88 -1.06
CA PRO A 157 -31.21 -6.58 0.36
C PRO A 157 -30.03 -5.78 0.98
N MET A 158 -28.83 -5.83 0.41
CA MET A 158 -27.68 -5.07 0.89
C MET A 158 -27.71 -3.59 0.46
N LYS A 159 -28.42 -3.22 -0.60
CA LYS A 159 -28.37 -1.88 -1.21
C LYS A 159 -28.53 -0.72 -0.21
N SER A 160 -29.45 -0.82 0.73
CA SER A 160 -29.69 0.23 1.74
C SER A 160 -28.65 0.24 2.87
N LYS A 161 -27.89 -0.85 3.03
CA LYS A 161 -26.90 -1.05 4.09
C LYS A 161 -25.49 -0.67 3.66
N LEU A 162 -25.24 -0.62 2.36
CA LEU A 162 -23.92 -0.32 1.81
C LEU A 162 -23.52 1.13 2.02
N ARG A 163 -22.27 1.33 2.47
CA ARG A 163 -21.67 2.67 2.65
C ARG A 163 -20.38 2.73 1.81
N PRO A 164 -20.47 3.20 0.55
CA PRO A 164 -19.29 3.46 -0.27
C PRO A 164 -18.54 4.66 0.31
N MET A 165 -17.30 4.42 0.71
CA MET A 165 -16.45 5.41 1.38
C MET A 165 -15.30 5.83 0.49
N ALA A 166 -14.74 7.03 0.73
CA ALA A 166 -13.42 7.40 0.26
C ALA A 166 -12.37 6.46 0.88
N ALA A 167 -11.27 6.23 0.17
CA ALA A 167 -10.28 5.22 0.58
C ALA A 167 -9.64 5.54 1.96
N GLU A 168 -9.45 6.82 2.26
CA GLU A 168 -8.88 7.32 3.51
C GLU A 168 -9.83 7.21 4.71
N ASP A 169 -11.15 7.09 4.47
CA ASP A 169 -12.18 7.07 5.52
C ASP A 169 -12.89 5.72 5.63
N THR A 170 -12.48 4.73 4.82
CA THR A 170 -13.20 3.45 4.70
C THR A 170 -13.21 2.62 5.97
N VAL A 171 -12.09 2.56 6.70
CA VAL A 171 -11.97 1.81 7.96
C VAL A 171 -12.29 2.72 9.14
N GLU A 172 -11.93 3.98 9.02
CA GLU A 172 -12.10 5.03 10.01
C GLU A 172 -13.59 5.25 10.40
N VAL A 173 -14.50 5.09 9.44
CA VAL A 173 -15.95 5.18 9.68
C VAL A 173 -16.45 4.10 10.66
N VAL A 174 -15.86 2.91 10.64
CA VAL A 174 -16.17 1.84 11.61
C VAL A 174 -15.57 2.13 12.98
N ALA A 175 -14.34 2.66 13.01
CA ALA A 175 -13.70 3.07 14.28
C ALA A 175 -14.55 4.13 15.02
N ARG A 176 -15.18 5.05 14.30
CA ARG A 176 -16.10 6.06 14.86
C ARG A 176 -17.48 5.50 15.24
N GLY A 177 -17.84 4.32 14.74
CA GLY A 177 -19.15 3.69 14.98
C GLY A 177 -20.25 4.11 14.00
N ASP A 178 -19.91 4.77 12.88
CA ASP A 178 -20.86 5.19 11.84
C ASP A 178 -21.23 4.05 10.87
N ALA A 179 -20.51 2.93 10.95
CA ALA A 179 -20.84 1.66 10.30
C ALA A 179 -20.51 0.48 11.23
N ASP A 180 -21.25 -0.64 11.10
CA ASP A 180 -21.08 -1.81 11.95
C ASP A 180 -19.79 -2.57 11.61
N MET A 181 -19.49 -2.64 10.33
CA MET A 181 -18.32 -3.38 9.82
C MET A 181 -17.80 -2.80 8.51
N VAL A 182 -16.59 -3.19 8.16
CA VAL A 182 -15.96 -2.89 6.87
C VAL A 182 -15.50 -4.15 6.17
N VAL A 183 -15.67 -4.21 4.84
CA VAL A 183 -15.02 -5.19 3.97
C VAL A 183 -14.04 -4.47 3.07
N VAL A 184 -12.75 -4.77 3.21
CA VAL A 184 -11.65 -4.06 2.57
C VAL A 184 -10.46 -5.00 2.36
N VAL A 185 -9.47 -4.62 1.55
CA VAL A 185 -8.18 -5.32 1.53
C VAL A 185 -7.58 -5.36 2.95
N ALA A 186 -7.22 -6.55 3.42
CA ALA A 186 -6.89 -6.80 4.83
C ALA A 186 -5.78 -5.88 5.37
N SER A 187 -4.79 -5.55 4.54
CA SER A 187 -3.70 -4.63 4.88
C SER A 187 -4.14 -3.24 5.35
N ARG A 188 -5.35 -2.77 4.96
CA ARG A 188 -5.91 -1.50 5.44
C ARG A 188 -6.41 -1.57 6.87
N ILE A 189 -6.82 -2.75 7.33
CA ILE A 189 -7.32 -2.94 8.70
C ILE A 189 -6.21 -2.68 9.73
N TYR A 190 -4.98 -3.08 9.41
CA TYR A 190 -3.81 -2.95 10.30
C TYR A 190 -3.24 -1.52 10.41
N ASP A 191 -3.79 -0.56 9.67
CA ASP A 191 -3.34 0.85 9.67
C ASP A 191 -4.21 1.76 10.57
N VAL A 192 -5.34 1.27 11.06
CA VAL A 192 -6.35 2.09 11.75
C VAL A 192 -6.59 1.58 13.17
N ALA A 193 -6.39 2.46 14.14
CA ALA A 193 -6.76 2.19 15.53
C ALA A 193 -8.29 2.24 15.72
N GLY A 194 -8.80 1.53 16.72
CA GLY A 194 -10.24 1.52 17.04
C GLY A 194 -11.06 0.53 16.25
N VAL A 195 -10.42 -0.36 15.48
CA VAL A 195 -11.06 -1.51 14.84
C VAL A 195 -10.38 -2.82 15.21
N ASP A 196 -11.15 -3.89 15.26
CA ASP A 196 -10.67 -5.25 15.44
C ASP A 196 -10.90 -6.06 14.17
N ALA A 197 -9.83 -6.68 13.66
CA ALA A 197 -9.97 -7.64 12.57
C ALA A 197 -10.81 -8.83 13.03
N VAL A 198 -11.85 -9.17 12.26
CA VAL A 198 -12.59 -10.41 12.41
C VAL A 198 -11.81 -11.55 11.76
N GLY A 199 -11.28 -11.29 10.56
CA GLY A 199 -10.47 -12.23 9.81
C GLY A 199 -10.59 -12.03 8.30
N PRO A 200 -9.93 -12.92 7.52
CA PRO A 200 -10.14 -12.99 6.08
C PRO A 200 -11.57 -13.44 5.76
N ILE A 201 -12.14 -12.97 4.66
CA ILE A 201 -13.40 -13.52 4.14
C ILE A 201 -13.18 -15.00 3.71
N PRO A 202 -14.24 -15.81 3.55
CA PRO A 202 -14.09 -17.23 3.20
C PRO A 202 -13.19 -17.46 1.98
N PRO A 203 -12.36 -18.49 1.97
CA PRO A 203 -11.42 -18.78 0.88
C PRO A 203 -12.06 -18.85 -0.51
N GLU A 204 -13.28 -19.38 -0.62
CA GLU A 204 -14.05 -19.51 -1.85
C GLU A 204 -14.47 -18.16 -2.44
N LEU A 205 -14.49 -17.13 -1.59
CA LEU A 205 -14.87 -15.78 -1.93
C LEU A 205 -13.66 -14.86 -2.05
N GLN A 206 -12.45 -15.35 -1.78
CA GLN A 206 -11.26 -14.52 -1.76
C GLN A 206 -10.82 -14.06 -3.17
N THR A 207 -10.16 -12.91 -3.18
CA THR A 207 -9.32 -12.44 -4.27
C THR A 207 -8.03 -11.88 -3.69
N GLN A 208 -6.99 -11.87 -4.49
CA GLN A 208 -5.70 -11.32 -4.10
C GLN A 208 -5.45 -10.00 -4.82
N ILE A 209 -5.17 -8.96 -4.05
CA ILE A 209 -4.80 -7.65 -4.56
C ILE A 209 -3.29 -7.53 -4.45
N GLY A 210 -2.62 -7.52 -5.60
CA GLY A 210 -1.17 -7.38 -5.69
C GLY A 210 -0.71 -5.94 -5.51
N PHE A 211 0.53 -5.78 -5.06
CA PHE A 211 1.25 -4.52 -4.94
C PHE A 211 2.61 -4.65 -5.61
N ALA A 212 2.96 -3.72 -6.47
CA ALA A 212 4.25 -3.69 -7.16
C ALA A 212 4.81 -2.26 -7.14
N ALA A 213 6.14 -2.16 -7.11
CA ALA A 213 6.86 -0.90 -7.27
C ALA A 213 7.37 -0.73 -8.69
N GLY A 214 7.51 0.52 -9.13
CA GLY A 214 8.13 0.90 -10.40
C GLY A 214 8.91 2.20 -10.30
N LEU A 215 9.99 2.32 -11.07
CA LEU A 215 10.83 3.52 -11.14
C LEU A 215 10.22 4.53 -12.08
N GLY A 216 10.04 5.78 -11.64
CA GLY A 216 9.59 6.88 -12.48
C GLY A 216 10.56 7.15 -13.64
N ALA A 217 10.03 7.34 -14.85
CA ALA A 217 10.84 7.64 -16.04
C ALA A 217 11.56 9.00 -15.91
N SER A 218 11.01 9.92 -15.11
CA SER A 218 11.56 11.24 -14.80
C SER A 218 12.11 11.35 -13.37
N ALA A 219 12.47 10.22 -12.76
CA ALA A 219 13.02 10.22 -11.40
C ALA A 219 14.25 11.10 -11.29
N LYS A 220 14.27 11.97 -10.28
CA LYS A 220 15.40 12.90 -10.04
C LYS A 220 16.60 12.17 -9.46
N GLU A 221 16.35 11.19 -8.60
CA GLU A 221 17.37 10.40 -7.90
C GLU A 221 17.26 8.91 -8.23
N PRO A 222 17.49 8.50 -9.49
CA PRO A 222 17.17 7.14 -9.94
C PRO A 222 17.98 6.05 -9.23
N ALA A 223 19.18 6.34 -8.75
CA ALA A 223 20.01 5.40 -8.00
C ALA A 223 19.39 5.11 -6.62
N VAL A 224 18.96 6.15 -5.91
CA VAL A 224 18.33 6.04 -4.58
C VAL A 224 16.93 5.44 -4.71
N ALA A 225 16.17 5.82 -5.76
CA ALA A 225 14.85 5.25 -6.06
C ALA A 225 14.94 3.73 -6.32
N LYS A 226 15.94 3.26 -7.10
CA LYS A 226 16.21 1.83 -7.27
C LYS A 226 16.60 1.13 -5.96
N ALA A 227 17.36 1.82 -5.08
CA ALA A 227 17.69 1.28 -3.77
C ALA A 227 16.44 1.12 -2.90
N LEU A 228 15.52 2.08 -2.92
CA LEU A 228 14.23 1.98 -2.23
C LEU A 228 13.40 0.81 -2.78
N ILE A 229 13.27 0.65 -4.09
CA ILE A 229 12.53 -0.47 -4.70
C ILE A 229 13.11 -1.81 -4.22
N ARG A 230 14.44 -1.98 -4.26
CA ARG A 230 15.08 -3.18 -3.72
C ARG A 230 14.82 -3.39 -2.24
N PHE A 231 14.79 -2.32 -1.45
CA PHE A 231 14.50 -2.40 -0.02
C PHE A 231 13.07 -2.87 0.25
N LEU A 232 12.09 -2.35 -0.50
CA LEU A 232 10.66 -2.72 -0.38
C LEU A 232 10.40 -4.19 -0.74
N THR A 233 11.24 -4.79 -1.59
CA THR A 233 11.08 -6.16 -2.11
C THR A 233 12.10 -7.15 -1.56
N ALA A 234 13.00 -6.70 -0.68
CA ALA A 234 14.01 -7.57 -0.08
C ALA A 234 13.38 -8.60 0.87
N PRO A 235 13.98 -9.79 1.05
CA PRO A 235 13.51 -10.74 2.04
C PRO A 235 13.43 -10.17 3.46
N THR A 236 14.26 -9.18 3.78
CA THR A 236 14.24 -8.47 5.06
C THR A 236 12.99 -7.61 5.28
N ALA A 237 12.24 -7.27 4.23
CA ALA A 237 10.95 -6.59 4.34
C ALA A 237 9.81 -7.53 4.75
N ALA A 238 9.96 -8.85 4.57
CA ALA A 238 8.90 -9.83 4.78
C ALA A 238 8.26 -9.78 6.18
N PRO A 239 8.99 -9.65 7.29
CA PRO A 239 8.36 -9.52 8.61
C PRO A 239 7.45 -8.28 8.71
N THR A 240 7.89 -7.12 8.19
CA THR A 240 7.09 -5.89 8.18
C THR A 240 5.86 -6.05 7.29
N LEU A 241 6.00 -6.61 6.09
CA LEU A 241 4.88 -6.87 5.18
C LEU A 241 3.82 -7.74 5.85
N LYS A 242 4.21 -8.90 6.42
CA LYS A 242 3.30 -9.82 7.13
C LYS A 242 2.61 -9.16 8.32
N ALA A 243 3.34 -8.41 9.15
CA ALA A 243 2.77 -7.68 10.27
C ALA A 243 1.74 -6.62 9.85
N LYS A 244 1.79 -6.18 8.59
CA LYS A 244 0.83 -5.23 8.00
C LYS A 244 -0.17 -5.90 7.03
N GLY A 245 -0.34 -7.22 7.13
CA GLY A 245 -1.35 -7.96 6.35
C GLY A 245 -1.06 -8.07 4.87
N VAL A 246 0.23 -7.98 4.47
CA VAL A 246 0.69 -8.19 3.10
C VAL A 246 1.53 -9.48 3.07
N GLU A 247 1.12 -10.44 2.26
CA GLU A 247 1.92 -11.64 1.98
C GLU A 247 2.99 -11.28 0.95
N PRO A 248 4.29 -11.44 1.27
CA PRO A 248 5.40 -11.12 0.36
C PRO A 248 5.35 -11.91 -0.95
N SER A 249 5.90 -11.36 -2.02
CA SER A 249 6.08 -12.04 -3.32
C SER A 249 7.23 -13.03 -3.30
#